data_85b4dd448a3c89c2954c6d6dfe1956ab
#
_entry.id   85b4dd448a3c89c2954c6d6dfe1956ab
#
_cell.length_a   1.000
_cell.length_b   1.000
_cell.length_c   1.000
_cell.angle_alpha   90.00
_cell.angle_beta   90.00
_cell.angle_gamma   90.00
#
_symmetry.space_group_name_H-M   'P 1'
#
loop_
_entity.id
_entity.type
_entity.pdbx_description
1 polymer ?
#
loop_
_entity_poly.entity_id
_entity_poly.type
_entity_poly.pdbx_seq_one_letter_code
_entity_poly.pdbx_strand_id
1 'polypeptide(L)'
;MRTFSVIVLLSVFVIPTVAFAEIQTFTATHTYTLGDHDSKDDARQRCVLEAKRKILEQAGVYIESASEVMNFDLTKDKITSFAAAVMQVKDTKEEVGFQQGHMTLTLKLTAQVDLAEMRKQLAVRQVDTGVREDVAVQKERLKYLEAQFEAMQREIQQTPGRTLAPPPTRNLSTSEMQRLRTQADQGDADAQSHLGALYLLGWGVQQDDVQAAKWSDKAAAQGDADGQFLLGLLYSLGRGVPEDYAQAAQWYQKAAAQGNAQAQGRLGTLYDFGLGIPQDYVQARQWYQKAATQGLAAAQFHLGVLYLTGGGVHQDYVQAAKWFEKAAARGNAEAQWALGNQYARGMGVPQDNVLSYMWYSLAVQGNLGSRYSVSESLEGLQKIMTPAQIAEAQKLAQEWTPKK
;
A
#
# COMPACT_ATOMS: atom_id res chain seq x y z
N MET A 1 15.80 -64.37 -19.39
CA MET A 1 14.55 -63.66 -19.15
C MET A 1 14.73 -62.19 -19.57
N ARG A 2 14.13 -61.83 -20.70
CA ARG A 2 14.23 -60.46 -21.28
C ARG A 2 13.01 -59.69 -20.81
N THR A 3 13.23 -58.63 -20.05
CA THR A 3 12.18 -57.66 -19.66
C THR A 3 12.00 -56.63 -20.77
N PHE A 4 10.84 -56.62 -21.38
CA PHE A 4 10.40 -55.61 -22.33
C PHE A 4 9.91 -54.34 -21.55
N SER A 5 10.60 -53.24 -21.72
CA SER A 5 10.08 -51.92 -21.32
C SER A 5 9.20 -51.39 -22.42
N VAL A 6 7.93 -51.21 -22.13
CA VAL A 6 6.98 -50.52 -23.00
C VAL A 6 7.11 -49.02 -22.72
N ILE A 7 7.66 -48.28 -23.69
CA ILE A 7 7.65 -46.82 -23.70
C ILE A 7 6.31 -46.40 -24.31
N VAL A 8 5.42 -45.86 -23.47
CA VAL A 8 4.20 -45.19 -23.93
C VAL A 8 4.57 -43.77 -24.33
N LEU A 9 4.67 -43.53 -25.62
CA LEU A 9 4.75 -42.16 -26.20
C LEU A 9 3.38 -41.52 -26.12
N LEU A 10 3.15 -40.65 -25.12
CA LEU A 10 2.04 -39.73 -25.13
C LEU A 10 2.34 -38.61 -26.16
N SER A 11 1.80 -38.78 -27.36
CA SER A 11 1.72 -37.70 -28.35
C SER A 11 0.71 -36.67 -27.86
N VAL A 12 1.22 -35.57 -27.26
CA VAL A 12 0.42 -34.36 -27.00
C VAL A 12 0.08 -33.75 -28.37
N PHE A 13 -1.12 -34.01 -28.85
CA PHE A 13 -1.70 -33.23 -29.94
C PHE A 13 -1.94 -31.78 -29.43
N VAL A 14 -1.01 -30.90 -29.75
CA VAL A 14 -1.26 -29.46 -29.69
C VAL A 14 -2.20 -29.15 -30.85
N ILE A 15 -3.49 -29.12 -30.57
CA ILE A 15 -4.47 -28.53 -31.48
C ILE A 15 -4.16 -27.03 -31.51
N PRO A 16 -3.77 -26.44 -32.63
CA PRO A 16 -3.68 -24.99 -32.72
C PRO A 16 -5.11 -24.46 -32.52
N THR A 17 -5.36 -23.80 -31.39
CA THR A 17 -6.55 -22.98 -31.22
C THR A 17 -6.45 -21.87 -32.26
N VAL A 18 -7.12 -22.08 -33.40
CA VAL A 18 -7.42 -20.99 -34.34
C VAL A 18 -8.24 -20.00 -33.54
N ALA A 19 -7.63 -18.88 -33.19
CA ALA A 19 -8.31 -17.77 -32.57
C ALA A 19 -9.31 -17.24 -33.60
N PHE A 20 -10.56 -17.68 -33.53
CA PHE A 20 -11.66 -16.99 -34.20
C PHE A 20 -11.70 -15.58 -33.61
N ALA A 21 -11.52 -14.58 -34.46
CA ALA A 21 -11.70 -13.19 -34.08
C ALA A 21 -13.12 -13.07 -33.53
N GLU A 22 -13.24 -12.87 -32.22
CA GLU A 22 -14.53 -12.80 -31.53
C GLU A 22 -15.05 -11.37 -31.64
N ILE A 23 -15.59 -11.05 -32.83
CA ILE A 23 -16.15 -9.73 -33.14
C ILE A 23 -17.58 -9.68 -32.64
N GLN A 24 -17.87 -8.83 -31.66
CA GLN A 24 -19.23 -8.61 -31.15
C GLN A 24 -19.71 -7.19 -31.42
N THR A 25 -21.02 -7.04 -31.56
CA THR A 25 -21.66 -5.74 -31.81
C THR A 25 -22.30 -5.20 -30.54
N PHE A 26 -21.89 -4.00 -30.17
CA PHE A 26 -22.41 -3.28 -29.02
C PHE A 26 -23.07 -1.98 -29.44
N THR A 27 -24.07 -1.54 -28.64
CA THR A 27 -24.75 -0.28 -28.87
C THR A 27 -24.82 0.50 -27.58
N ALA A 28 -24.43 1.76 -27.61
CA ALA A 28 -24.58 2.67 -26.48
C ALA A 28 -25.27 3.97 -26.90
N THR A 29 -26.02 4.54 -25.96
CA THR A 29 -26.69 5.82 -26.13
C THR A 29 -26.21 6.79 -25.05
N HIS A 30 -25.92 8.02 -25.44
CA HIS A 30 -25.60 9.10 -24.53
C HIS A 30 -26.38 10.36 -24.91
N THR A 31 -26.94 11.02 -23.91
CA THR A 31 -27.66 12.30 -24.08
C THR A 31 -26.88 13.39 -23.33
N TYR A 32 -26.62 14.48 -24.01
CA TYR A 32 -25.97 15.66 -23.46
C TYR A 32 -26.93 16.86 -23.53
N THR A 33 -27.04 17.58 -22.41
CA THR A 33 -27.82 18.84 -22.38
C THR A 33 -26.88 20.01 -22.62
N LEU A 34 -27.13 20.79 -23.68
CA LEU A 34 -26.30 21.92 -24.04
C LEU A 34 -26.49 23.06 -23.04
N GLY A 35 -25.37 23.60 -22.52
CA GLY A 35 -25.34 24.85 -21.75
C GLY A 35 -25.28 26.08 -22.69
N ASP A 36 -25.42 27.26 -22.14
CA ASP A 36 -25.53 28.54 -22.89
C ASP A 36 -24.31 28.88 -23.74
N HIS A 37 -23.18 28.21 -23.51
CA HIS A 37 -21.92 28.45 -24.25
C HIS A 37 -21.43 27.21 -25.02
N ASP A 38 -22.18 26.11 -25.02
CA ASP A 38 -21.79 24.90 -25.74
C ASP A 38 -22.13 24.98 -27.22
N SER A 39 -21.15 24.71 -28.09
CA SER A 39 -21.45 24.49 -29.50
C SER A 39 -22.07 23.12 -29.74
N LYS A 40 -22.88 22.97 -30.79
CA LYS A 40 -23.44 21.69 -31.18
C LYS A 40 -22.35 20.66 -31.50
N ASP A 41 -21.21 21.10 -32.04
CA ASP A 41 -20.08 20.23 -32.37
C ASP A 41 -19.34 19.74 -31.13
N ASP A 42 -19.17 20.57 -30.09
CA ASP A 42 -18.61 20.17 -28.79
C ASP A 42 -19.52 19.14 -28.12
N ALA A 43 -20.82 19.37 -28.11
CA ALA A 43 -21.82 18.43 -27.58
C ALA A 43 -21.76 17.08 -28.30
N ARG A 44 -21.62 17.09 -29.62
CA ARG A 44 -21.46 15.88 -30.43
C ARG A 44 -20.18 15.11 -30.08
N GLN A 45 -19.04 15.81 -29.99
CA GLN A 45 -17.77 15.18 -29.61
C GLN A 45 -17.83 14.51 -28.23
N ARG A 46 -18.44 15.19 -27.25
CA ARG A 46 -18.65 14.63 -25.91
C ARG A 46 -19.57 13.40 -25.94
N CYS A 47 -20.68 13.46 -26.69
CA CYS A 47 -21.58 12.31 -26.83
C CYS A 47 -20.91 11.10 -27.49
N VAL A 48 -20.10 11.31 -28.53
CA VAL A 48 -19.36 10.23 -29.21
C VAL A 48 -18.34 9.61 -28.25
N LEU A 49 -17.61 10.42 -27.48
CA LEU A 49 -16.61 9.94 -26.52
C LEU A 49 -17.26 9.08 -25.44
N GLU A 50 -18.34 9.55 -24.85
CA GLU A 50 -19.08 8.84 -23.80
C GLU A 50 -19.77 7.56 -24.32
N ALA A 51 -20.30 7.59 -25.55
CA ALA A 51 -20.85 6.38 -26.17
C ALA A 51 -19.77 5.34 -26.44
N LYS A 52 -18.58 5.75 -26.91
CA LYS A 52 -17.44 4.84 -27.07
C LYS A 52 -16.98 4.26 -25.73
N ARG A 53 -16.90 5.07 -24.67
CA ARG A 53 -16.57 4.59 -23.32
C ARG A 53 -17.54 3.51 -22.86
N LYS A 54 -18.86 3.76 -22.97
CA LYS A 54 -19.90 2.79 -22.60
C LYS A 54 -19.81 1.48 -23.41
N ILE A 55 -19.49 1.54 -24.70
CA ILE A 55 -19.30 0.33 -25.52
C ILE A 55 -18.08 -0.46 -25.04
N LEU A 56 -16.96 0.20 -24.72
CA LEU A 56 -15.78 -0.46 -24.19
C LEU A 56 -16.05 -1.09 -22.81
N GLU A 57 -16.80 -0.43 -21.94
CA GLU A 57 -17.25 -0.97 -20.65
C GLU A 57 -18.13 -2.22 -20.84
N GLN A 58 -19.09 -2.18 -21.76
CA GLN A 58 -19.94 -3.34 -22.09
C GLN A 58 -19.11 -4.50 -22.67
N ALA A 59 -18.17 -4.23 -23.55
CA ALA A 59 -17.26 -5.23 -24.10
C ALA A 59 -16.33 -5.81 -23.01
N GLY A 60 -15.90 -4.99 -22.07
CA GLY A 60 -15.09 -5.40 -20.92
C GLY A 60 -15.78 -6.41 -20.02
N VAL A 61 -17.09 -6.29 -19.80
CA VAL A 61 -17.89 -7.27 -19.03
C VAL A 61 -17.92 -8.65 -19.70
N TYR A 62 -17.80 -8.73 -21.01
CA TYR A 62 -17.70 -9.99 -21.78
C TYR A 62 -16.33 -10.69 -21.67
N ILE A 63 -15.31 -9.97 -21.19
CA ILE A 63 -13.97 -10.52 -20.95
C ILE A 63 -13.91 -10.82 -19.45
N GLU A 64 -13.75 -12.09 -19.05
CA GLU A 64 -13.76 -12.55 -17.64
C GLU A 64 -12.76 -11.88 -16.69
N SER A 65 -11.89 -11.03 -17.20
CA SER A 65 -10.96 -10.17 -16.42
C SER A 65 -11.48 -8.74 -16.19
N ALA A 66 -12.80 -8.56 -16.12
CA ALA A 66 -13.50 -7.29 -16.15
C ALA A 66 -13.26 -6.33 -14.97
N SER A 67 -12.62 -6.75 -13.89
CA SER A 67 -12.35 -5.87 -12.74
C SER A 67 -11.39 -4.73 -13.07
N GLU A 68 -10.58 -4.85 -14.11
CA GLU A 68 -9.60 -3.84 -14.50
C GLU A 68 -10.15 -2.80 -15.49
N VAL A 69 -11.12 -3.20 -16.34
CA VAL A 69 -11.77 -2.24 -17.26
C VAL A 69 -12.70 -1.28 -16.51
N MET A 70 -13.25 -1.69 -15.38
CA MET A 70 -14.12 -0.86 -14.52
C MET A 70 -13.35 0.17 -13.68
N ASN A 71 -12.06 -0.02 -13.44
CA ASN A 71 -11.21 0.89 -12.67
C ASN A 71 -10.32 1.80 -13.56
N PHE A 72 -10.49 1.77 -14.89
CA PHE A 72 -9.74 2.62 -15.78
C PHE A 72 -10.24 4.07 -15.69
N ASP A 73 -9.41 4.93 -15.10
CA ASP A 73 -9.52 6.38 -15.26
C ASP A 73 -9.09 6.72 -16.71
N LEU A 74 -10.02 6.48 -17.65
CA LEU A 74 -9.79 6.65 -19.08
C LEU A 74 -9.88 8.13 -19.44
N THR A 75 -8.73 8.79 -19.52
CA THR A 75 -8.69 10.14 -20.11
C THR A 75 -9.17 10.11 -21.56
N LYS A 76 -9.65 11.26 -22.10
CA LYS A 76 -10.16 11.43 -23.46
C LYS A 76 -9.22 10.79 -24.51
N ASP A 77 -7.92 11.00 -24.39
CA ASP A 77 -6.92 10.52 -25.32
C ASP A 77 -6.74 8.99 -25.27
N LYS A 78 -6.82 8.42 -24.07
CA LYS A 78 -6.76 6.96 -23.85
C LYS A 78 -7.97 6.26 -24.45
N ILE A 79 -9.20 6.78 -24.22
CA ILE A 79 -10.43 6.23 -24.79
C ILE A 79 -10.36 6.27 -26.33
N THR A 80 -9.93 7.40 -26.88
CA THR A 80 -9.84 7.59 -28.33
C THR A 80 -8.85 6.62 -28.96
N SER A 81 -7.65 6.50 -28.40
CA SER A 81 -6.60 5.61 -28.88
C SER A 81 -6.98 4.13 -28.77
N PHE A 82 -7.56 3.72 -27.62
CA PHE A 82 -7.96 2.34 -27.39
C PHE A 82 -9.14 1.93 -28.27
N ALA A 83 -10.17 2.80 -28.38
CA ALA A 83 -11.30 2.56 -29.24
C ALA A 83 -10.88 2.46 -30.72
N ALA A 84 -9.91 3.26 -31.16
CA ALA A 84 -9.39 3.18 -32.53
C ALA A 84 -8.72 1.84 -32.86
N ALA A 85 -8.09 1.21 -31.86
CA ALA A 85 -7.41 -0.07 -32.02
C ALA A 85 -8.34 -1.28 -32.08
N VAL A 86 -9.47 -1.24 -31.31
CA VAL A 86 -10.31 -2.43 -31.08
C VAL A 86 -11.74 -2.28 -31.59
N MET A 87 -12.18 -1.09 -32.02
CA MET A 87 -13.57 -0.78 -32.30
C MET A 87 -13.77 -0.25 -33.74
N GLN A 88 -14.73 -0.81 -34.46
CA GLN A 88 -15.21 -0.31 -35.74
C GLN A 88 -16.65 0.21 -35.60
N VAL A 89 -16.84 1.53 -35.73
CA VAL A 89 -18.16 2.16 -35.73
C VAL A 89 -18.92 1.75 -36.98
N LYS A 90 -20.14 1.24 -36.82
CA LYS A 90 -21.02 0.78 -37.91
C LYS A 90 -22.16 1.74 -38.19
N ASP A 91 -22.72 2.33 -37.14
CA ASP A 91 -23.84 3.26 -37.29
C ASP A 91 -23.82 4.32 -36.20
N THR A 92 -24.23 5.52 -36.51
CA THR A 92 -24.37 6.64 -35.57
C THR A 92 -25.68 7.36 -35.87
N LYS A 93 -26.61 7.37 -34.93
CA LYS A 93 -27.87 8.10 -35.01
C LYS A 93 -27.86 9.26 -34.02
N GLU A 94 -28.23 10.42 -34.51
CA GLU A 94 -28.27 11.66 -33.75
C GLU A 94 -29.71 12.17 -33.67
N GLU A 95 -30.20 12.50 -32.48
CA GLU A 95 -31.48 13.11 -32.24
C GLU A 95 -31.31 14.40 -31.43
N VAL A 96 -31.90 15.47 -31.89
CA VAL A 96 -31.94 16.77 -31.19
C VAL A 96 -33.32 16.93 -30.56
N GLY A 97 -33.36 17.17 -29.26
CA GLY A 97 -34.59 17.38 -28.50
C GLY A 97 -34.47 18.61 -27.59
N PHE A 98 -35.54 18.82 -26.84
CA PHE A 98 -35.60 19.86 -25.80
C PHE A 98 -36.11 19.24 -24.51
N GLN A 99 -35.40 19.44 -23.42
CA GLN A 99 -35.82 19.06 -22.06
C GLN A 99 -35.71 20.25 -21.12
N GLN A 100 -36.77 20.56 -20.43
CA GLN A 100 -36.79 21.67 -19.43
C GLN A 100 -36.31 23.03 -20.00
N GLY A 101 -36.55 23.29 -21.29
CA GLY A 101 -36.13 24.56 -21.92
C GLY A 101 -34.72 24.57 -22.49
N HIS A 102 -33.94 23.53 -22.28
CA HIS A 102 -32.57 23.39 -22.83
C HIS A 102 -32.56 22.42 -24.00
N MET A 103 -31.69 22.70 -24.99
CA MET A 103 -31.47 21.81 -26.11
C MET A 103 -30.70 20.57 -25.63
N THR A 104 -31.16 19.39 -26.06
CA THR A 104 -30.45 18.12 -25.80
C THR A 104 -30.01 17.47 -27.09
N LEU A 105 -28.82 16.90 -27.07
CA LEU A 105 -28.30 16.06 -28.14
C LEU A 105 -28.19 14.63 -27.65
N THR A 106 -28.93 13.72 -28.25
CA THR A 106 -28.85 12.27 -27.98
C THR A 106 -28.16 11.59 -29.13
N LEU A 107 -27.09 10.86 -28.84
CA LEU A 107 -26.33 10.10 -29.81
C LEU A 107 -26.39 8.61 -29.48
N LYS A 108 -26.83 7.82 -30.43
CA LYS A 108 -26.79 6.35 -30.39
C LYS A 108 -25.70 5.85 -31.30
N LEU A 109 -24.71 5.18 -30.74
CA LEU A 109 -23.56 4.62 -31.43
C LEU A 109 -23.67 3.09 -31.45
N THR A 110 -23.53 2.48 -32.62
CA THR A 110 -23.42 1.03 -32.77
C THR A 110 -22.04 0.72 -33.35
N ALA A 111 -21.28 -0.16 -32.68
CA ALA A 111 -19.93 -0.52 -33.12
C ALA A 111 -19.68 -2.01 -32.94
N GLN A 112 -18.81 -2.55 -33.79
CA GLN A 112 -18.21 -3.87 -33.65
C GLN A 112 -16.91 -3.73 -32.87
N VAL A 113 -16.71 -4.60 -31.85
CA VAL A 113 -15.50 -4.67 -31.04
C VAL A 113 -14.85 -6.01 -31.26
N ASP A 114 -13.55 -5.99 -31.56
CA ASP A 114 -12.72 -7.19 -31.60
C ASP A 114 -12.25 -7.52 -30.18
N LEU A 115 -12.90 -8.50 -29.55
CA LEU A 115 -12.62 -8.91 -28.18
C LEU A 115 -11.26 -9.61 -28.05
N ALA A 116 -10.77 -10.27 -29.10
CA ALA A 116 -9.44 -10.90 -29.08
C ALA A 116 -8.32 -9.83 -29.08
N GLU A 117 -8.45 -8.81 -29.95
CA GLU A 117 -7.50 -7.69 -29.95
C GLU A 117 -7.61 -6.85 -28.68
N MET A 118 -8.84 -6.70 -28.14
CA MET A 118 -9.05 -6.02 -26.86
C MET A 118 -8.33 -6.73 -25.69
N ARG A 119 -8.45 -8.08 -25.58
CA ARG A 119 -7.70 -8.89 -24.60
C ARG A 119 -6.20 -8.72 -24.75
N LYS A 120 -5.70 -8.77 -25.98
CA LYS A 120 -4.27 -8.59 -26.29
C LYS A 120 -3.75 -7.21 -25.90
N GLN A 121 -4.48 -6.14 -26.21
CA GLN A 121 -4.13 -4.77 -25.86
C GLN A 121 -4.15 -4.55 -24.32
N LEU A 122 -5.09 -5.16 -23.62
CA LEU A 122 -5.14 -5.14 -22.15
C LEU A 122 -3.98 -5.90 -21.54
N ALA A 123 -3.65 -7.10 -22.04
CA ALA A 123 -2.53 -7.91 -21.54
C ALA A 123 -1.18 -7.19 -21.73
N VAL A 124 -0.95 -6.53 -22.89
CA VAL A 124 0.27 -5.75 -23.14
C VAL A 124 0.38 -4.57 -22.17
N ARG A 125 -0.74 -3.91 -21.85
CA ARG A 125 -0.76 -2.79 -20.90
C ARG A 125 -0.56 -3.24 -19.46
N GLN A 126 -1.08 -4.41 -19.07
CA GLN A 126 -0.83 -5.01 -17.76
C GLN A 126 0.66 -5.27 -17.53
N VAL A 127 1.36 -5.80 -18.53
CA VAL A 127 2.81 -6.03 -18.44
C VAL A 127 3.57 -4.69 -18.33
N ASP A 128 3.20 -3.66 -19.09
CA ASP A 128 3.89 -2.35 -19.09
C ASP A 128 3.55 -1.53 -17.82
N THR A 129 2.32 -1.60 -17.31
CA THR A 129 1.96 -0.98 -16.03
C THR A 129 2.52 -1.78 -14.86
N GLY A 130 2.46 -3.11 -14.88
CA GLY A 130 3.02 -3.97 -13.83
C GLY A 130 4.53 -3.78 -13.66
N VAL A 131 5.30 -3.71 -14.75
CA VAL A 131 6.75 -3.47 -14.68
C VAL A 131 7.07 -2.05 -14.18
N ARG A 132 6.30 -1.03 -14.60
CA ARG A 132 6.51 0.35 -14.11
C ARG A 132 6.03 0.56 -12.70
N GLU A 133 4.93 -0.07 -12.29
CA GLU A 133 4.46 -0.10 -10.91
C GLU A 133 5.42 -0.89 -10.03
N ASP A 134 5.96 -2.03 -10.47
CA ASP A 134 6.95 -2.80 -9.72
C ASP A 134 8.23 -2.00 -9.45
N VAL A 135 8.76 -1.28 -10.42
CA VAL A 135 9.96 -0.44 -10.24
C VAL A 135 9.67 0.80 -9.37
N ALA A 136 8.52 1.45 -9.55
CA ALA A 136 8.12 2.59 -8.73
C ALA A 136 7.77 2.14 -7.30
N VAL A 137 7.04 1.03 -7.15
CA VAL A 137 6.72 0.39 -5.86
C VAL A 137 7.98 -0.08 -5.17
N GLN A 138 8.93 -0.71 -5.88
CA GLN A 138 10.20 -1.13 -5.27
C GLN A 138 11.06 0.05 -4.83
N LYS A 139 11.07 1.16 -5.58
CA LYS A 139 11.79 2.38 -5.21
C LYS A 139 11.16 3.11 -4.03
N GLU A 140 9.83 3.20 -3.98
CA GLU A 140 9.11 3.72 -2.81
C GLU A 140 9.21 2.76 -1.61
N ARG A 141 9.25 1.47 -1.86
CA ARG A 141 9.46 0.40 -0.91
C ARG A 141 10.85 0.44 -0.26
N LEU A 142 11.91 0.67 -1.04
CA LEU A 142 13.26 0.85 -0.50
C LEU A 142 13.31 2.09 0.41
N LYS A 143 12.76 3.21 -0.05
CA LYS A 143 12.62 4.43 0.77
C LYS A 143 11.78 4.19 2.04
N TYR A 144 10.70 3.39 1.92
CA TYR A 144 9.87 3.02 3.05
C TYR A 144 10.61 2.18 4.09
N LEU A 145 11.41 1.19 3.64
CA LEU A 145 12.22 0.34 4.53
C LEU A 145 13.35 1.16 5.19
N GLU A 146 14.00 2.06 4.46
CA GLU A 146 15.00 2.98 5.00
C GLU A 146 14.41 3.90 6.07
N ALA A 147 13.22 4.47 5.81
CA ALA A 147 12.54 5.32 6.77
C ALA A 147 11.95 4.56 7.96
N GLN A 148 11.49 3.33 7.76
CA GLN A 148 11.08 2.46 8.88
C GLN A 148 12.27 2.11 9.77
N PHE A 149 13.43 1.88 9.18
CA PHE A 149 14.65 1.67 9.93
C PHE A 149 15.03 2.90 10.77
N GLU A 150 14.98 4.09 10.15
CA GLU A 150 15.19 5.34 10.88
C GLU A 150 14.12 5.63 11.93
N ALA A 151 12.83 5.34 11.62
CA ALA A 151 11.75 5.49 12.58
C ALA A 151 11.89 4.52 13.75
N MET A 152 12.29 3.28 13.48
CA MET A 152 12.58 2.28 14.51
C MET A 152 13.79 2.69 15.37
N GLN A 153 14.84 3.23 14.77
CA GLN A 153 15.96 3.80 15.54
C GLN A 153 15.49 4.94 16.45
N ARG A 154 14.55 5.78 15.99
CA ARG A 154 13.96 6.87 16.79
C ARG A 154 12.97 6.35 17.83
N GLU A 155 12.12 5.38 17.49
CA GLU A 155 11.14 4.76 18.39
C GLU A 155 11.85 4.01 19.53
N ILE A 156 12.94 3.31 19.23
CA ILE A 156 13.84 2.70 20.20
C ILE A 156 14.49 3.76 21.10
N GLN A 157 14.76 4.97 20.56
CA GLN A 157 15.31 6.10 21.34
C GLN A 157 14.23 6.82 22.19
N GLN A 158 12.94 6.74 21.86
CA GLN A 158 11.88 7.56 22.45
C GLN A 158 10.88 6.83 23.35
N THR A 159 10.86 5.49 23.36
CA THR A 159 9.81 4.72 24.11
C THR A 159 10.39 4.08 25.37
N PRO A 160 10.09 4.58 26.57
CA PRO A 160 10.39 3.85 27.82
C PRO A 160 9.25 2.87 28.13
N GLY A 161 9.47 1.59 27.92
CA GLY A 161 8.64 0.56 28.54
C GLY A 161 8.05 -0.53 27.64
N ARG A 162 8.63 -1.69 27.74
CA ARG A 162 8.27 -3.07 27.32
C ARG A 162 8.69 -3.49 25.90
N THR A 163 9.53 -4.50 25.90
CA THR A 163 10.11 -5.32 24.81
C THR A 163 11.08 -4.55 23.92
N LEU A 164 12.37 -4.78 24.12
CA LEU A 164 13.51 -4.04 23.57
C LEU A 164 13.48 -2.54 23.90
N ALA A 165 12.98 -2.21 25.10
CA ALA A 165 13.22 -0.87 25.63
C ALA A 165 14.74 -0.68 25.73
N PRO A 166 15.30 0.41 25.17
CA PRO A 166 16.61 0.80 25.62
C PRO A 166 16.53 0.97 27.13
N PRO A 167 17.53 0.52 27.86
CA PRO A 167 17.69 1.06 29.19
C PRO A 167 17.70 2.59 29.03
N PRO A 168 17.07 3.36 29.93
CA PRO A 168 17.02 4.82 29.84
C PRO A 168 18.44 5.28 29.55
N THR A 169 18.65 6.13 28.55
CA THR A 169 19.87 6.77 28.03
C THR A 169 21.16 6.70 28.90
N ARG A 170 21.33 5.64 29.60
CA ARG A 170 22.49 5.29 30.40
C ARG A 170 23.34 4.38 29.55
N ASN A 171 24.49 4.90 29.09
CA ASN A 171 25.58 4.01 28.73
C ASN A 171 25.68 2.97 29.84
N LEU A 172 25.41 1.71 29.50
CA LEU A 172 25.60 0.61 30.44
C LEU A 172 26.97 0.81 31.06
N SER A 173 27.09 0.82 32.38
CA SER A 173 28.37 0.88 33.03
C SER A 173 29.20 -0.32 32.59
N THR A 174 30.49 -0.20 32.61
CA THR A 174 31.41 -1.28 32.24
C THR A 174 31.07 -2.58 33.00
N SER A 175 30.66 -2.46 34.27
CA SER A 175 30.26 -3.60 35.10
C SER A 175 28.91 -4.24 34.64
N GLU A 176 27.93 -3.46 34.23
CA GLU A 176 26.64 -3.96 33.71
C GLU A 176 26.83 -4.67 32.37
N MET A 177 27.65 -4.10 31.48
CA MET A 177 28.01 -4.72 30.22
C MET A 177 28.74 -6.04 30.40
N GLN A 178 29.69 -6.08 31.36
CA GLN A 178 30.44 -7.30 31.66
C GLN A 178 29.52 -8.38 32.24
N ARG A 179 28.59 -8.00 33.10
CA ARG A 179 27.60 -8.92 33.65
C ARG A 179 26.68 -9.47 32.54
N LEU A 180 26.18 -8.62 31.65
CA LEU A 180 25.34 -9.03 30.51
C LEU A 180 26.09 -10.02 29.60
N ARG A 181 27.36 -9.75 29.27
CA ARG A 181 28.17 -10.67 28.48
C ARG A 181 28.37 -12.01 29.19
N THR A 182 28.66 -12.00 30.48
CA THR A 182 28.79 -13.25 31.25
C THR A 182 27.51 -14.08 31.23
N GLN A 183 26.34 -13.46 31.39
CA GLN A 183 25.05 -14.16 31.30
C GLN A 183 24.80 -14.71 29.90
N ALA A 184 25.07 -13.93 28.86
CA ALA A 184 24.93 -14.36 27.47
C ALA A 184 25.88 -15.52 27.11
N ASP A 185 27.13 -15.48 27.60
CA ASP A 185 28.11 -16.57 27.44
C ASP A 185 27.71 -17.83 28.23
N GLN A 186 26.97 -17.70 29.34
CA GLN A 186 26.39 -18.81 30.09
C GLN A 186 25.15 -19.41 29.44
N GLY A 187 24.67 -18.83 28.34
CA GLY A 187 23.55 -19.36 27.57
C GLY A 187 22.20 -18.72 27.89
N ASP A 188 22.14 -17.66 28.70
CA ASP A 188 20.90 -16.94 28.98
C ASP A 188 20.36 -16.28 27.69
N ALA A 189 19.15 -16.70 27.26
CA ALA A 189 18.58 -16.29 25.98
C ALA A 189 18.18 -14.81 25.97
N ASP A 190 17.64 -14.29 27.09
CA ASP A 190 17.31 -12.87 27.21
C ASP A 190 18.58 -12.00 27.15
N ALA A 191 19.65 -12.42 27.83
CA ALA A 191 20.92 -11.73 27.76
C ALA A 191 21.55 -11.77 26.36
N GLN A 192 21.38 -12.87 25.62
CA GLN A 192 21.85 -13.00 24.24
C GLN A 192 21.07 -12.09 23.29
N SER A 193 19.74 -12.04 23.37
CA SER A 193 18.92 -11.14 22.54
C SER A 193 19.23 -9.68 22.85
N HIS A 194 19.38 -9.31 24.13
CA HIS A 194 19.82 -7.96 24.53
C HIS A 194 21.20 -7.60 23.96
N LEU A 195 22.17 -8.51 24.05
CA LEU A 195 23.52 -8.27 23.54
C LEU A 195 23.50 -8.13 22.01
N GLY A 196 22.69 -8.93 21.30
CA GLY A 196 22.42 -8.80 19.87
C GLY A 196 21.89 -7.41 19.51
N ALA A 197 20.90 -6.91 20.27
CA ALA A 197 20.35 -5.56 20.07
C ALA A 197 21.38 -4.46 20.33
N LEU A 198 22.22 -4.59 21.35
CA LEU A 198 23.27 -3.60 21.65
C LEU A 198 24.30 -3.52 20.52
N TYR A 199 24.73 -4.65 19.94
CA TYR A 199 25.64 -4.66 18.80
C TYR A 199 24.98 -4.09 17.54
N LEU A 200 23.69 -4.38 17.31
CA LEU A 200 22.92 -3.83 16.16
C LEU A 200 22.84 -2.30 16.22
N LEU A 201 22.65 -1.74 17.43
CA LEU A 201 22.40 -0.31 17.65
C LEU A 201 23.68 0.48 17.97
N GLY A 202 24.79 -0.19 18.33
CA GLY A 202 26.00 0.46 18.77
C GLY A 202 25.89 1.10 20.16
N TRP A 203 25.00 0.59 21.04
CA TRP A 203 24.77 1.16 22.36
C TRP A 203 25.69 0.54 23.42
N GLY A 204 26.58 1.36 23.94
CA GLY A 204 27.59 0.92 24.92
C GLY A 204 28.65 -0.05 24.37
N VAL A 205 28.56 -0.40 23.10
CA VAL A 205 29.53 -1.18 22.31
C VAL A 205 29.70 -0.56 20.94
N GLN A 206 30.81 -0.82 20.26
CA GLN A 206 30.93 -0.50 18.86
C GLN A 206 29.90 -1.30 18.07
N GLN A 207 29.18 -0.65 17.14
CA GLN A 207 28.22 -1.31 16.27
C GLN A 207 28.91 -2.41 15.46
N ASP A 208 28.32 -3.62 15.49
CA ASP A 208 28.82 -4.80 14.80
C ASP A 208 27.66 -5.72 14.41
N ASP A 209 27.26 -5.64 13.14
CA ASP A 209 26.12 -6.39 12.61
C ASP A 209 26.35 -7.91 12.62
N VAL A 210 27.62 -8.35 12.48
CA VAL A 210 27.99 -9.76 12.52
C VAL A 210 27.84 -10.30 13.95
N GLN A 211 28.26 -9.54 14.95
CA GLN A 211 28.05 -9.91 16.35
C GLN A 211 26.55 -9.87 16.71
N ALA A 212 25.82 -8.86 16.20
CA ALA A 212 24.38 -8.79 16.36
C ALA A 212 23.68 -10.06 15.84
N ALA A 213 24.02 -10.48 14.62
CA ALA A 213 23.48 -11.70 14.02
C ALA A 213 23.84 -12.95 14.83
N LYS A 214 25.08 -13.09 15.25
CA LYS A 214 25.56 -14.23 16.03
C LYS A 214 24.85 -14.38 17.38
N TRP A 215 24.65 -13.28 18.10
CA TRP A 215 23.97 -13.31 19.40
C TRP A 215 22.45 -13.51 19.24
N SER A 216 21.83 -12.85 18.25
CA SER A 216 20.43 -13.06 17.92
C SER A 216 20.13 -14.50 17.49
N ASP A 217 21.01 -15.15 16.72
CA ASP A 217 20.89 -16.55 16.32
C ASP A 217 20.91 -17.50 17.52
N LYS A 218 21.82 -17.27 18.46
CA LYS A 218 21.88 -18.07 19.71
C LYS A 218 20.58 -17.96 20.52
N ALA A 219 20.06 -16.74 20.70
CA ALA A 219 18.80 -16.52 21.41
C ALA A 219 17.62 -17.13 20.66
N ALA A 220 17.55 -16.92 19.34
CA ALA A 220 16.50 -17.45 18.47
C ALA A 220 16.45 -19.00 18.46
N ALA A 221 17.62 -19.64 18.49
CA ALA A 221 17.76 -21.10 18.56
C ALA A 221 17.21 -21.68 19.87
N GLN A 222 17.23 -20.91 20.95
CA GLN A 222 16.64 -21.25 22.25
C GLN A 222 15.13 -20.96 22.30
N GLY A 223 14.55 -20.38 21.25
CA GLY A 223 13.13 -20.02 21.17
C GLY A 223 12.80 -18.63 21.70
N ASP A 224 13.78 -17.82 22.05
CA ASP A 224 13.54 -16.44 22.52
C ASP A 224 12.87 -15.60 21.44
N ALA A 225 11.74 -14.98 21.78
CA ALA A 225 10.92 -14.24 20.82
C ALA A 225 11.60 -12.97 20.29
N ASP A 226 12.38 -12.29 21.15
CA ASP A 226 13.09 -11.07 20.79
C ASP A 226 14.32 -11.41 19.93
N GLY A 227 15.03 -12.49 20.25
CA GLY A 227 16.12 -13.02 19.44
C GLY A 227 15.63 -13.46 18.04
N GLN A 228 14.47 -14.13 17.97
CA GLN A 228 13.83 -14.50 16.70
C GLN A 228 13.43 -13.27 15.89
N PHE A 229 12.84 -12.27 16.53
CA PHE A 229 12.51 -11.00 15.87
C PHE A 229 13.77 -10.29 15.33
N LEU A 230 14.82 -10.15 16.16
CA LEU A 230 16.08 -9.53 15.77
C LEU A 230 16.74 -10.26 14.60
N LEU A 231 16.80 -11.58 14.64
CA LEU A 231 17.37 -12.36 13.54
C LEU A 231 16.56 -12.19 12.25
N GLY A 232 15.22 -12.20 12.34
CA GLY A 232 14.36 -11.88 11.21
C GLY A 232 14.61 -10.47 10.65
N LEU A 233 14.84 -9.50 11.53
CA LEU A 233 15.17 -8.13 11.14
C LEU A 233 16.52 -8.07 10.42
N LEU A 234 17.53 -8.76 10.92
CA LEU A 234 18.87 -8.80 10.31
C LEU A 234 18.84 -9.43 8.91
N TYR A 235 18.09 -10.52 8.73
CA TYR A 235 17.84 -11.10 7.39
C TYR A 235 17.08 -10.16 6.46
N SER A 236 16.07 -9.44 6.95
CA SER A 236 15.30 -8.50 6.11
C SER A 236 16.09 -7.27 5.68
N LEU A 237 17.18 -6.93 6.38
CA LEU A 237 18.03 -5.77 6.12
C LEU A 237 19.38 -6.14 5.49
N GLY A 238 19.74 -7.43 5.39
CA GLY A 238 21.04 -7.87 4.95
C GLY A 238 22.18 -7.43 5.88
N ARG A 239 21.91 -7.29 7.19
CA ARG A 239 22.89 -6.80 8.17
C ARG A 239 23.53 -7.94 8.96
N GLY A 240 24.83 -8.14 8.79
CA GLY A 240 25.58 -9.24 9.40
C GLY A 240 25.29 -10.62 8.82
N VAL A 241 24.25 -10.74 8.00
CA VAL A 241 23.84 -11.90 7.20
C VAL A 241 23.41 -11.42 5.81
N PRO A 242 23.45 -12.27 4.76
CA PRO A 242 22.88 -11.92 3.45
C PRO A 242 21.39 -11.61 3.57
N GLU A 243 20.91 -10.62 2.77
CA GLU A 243 19.48 -10.30 2.72
C GLU A 243 18.65 -11.51 2.23
N ASP A 244 17.65 -11.91 3.03
CA ASP A 244 16.76 -13.01 2.70
C ASP A 244 15.40 -12.82 3.39
N TYR A 245 14.43 -12.33 2.64
CA TYR A 245 13.05 -12.13 3.15
C TYR A 245 12.33 -13.44 3.47
N ALA A 246 12.69 -14.55 2.82
CA ALA A 246 12.07 -15.83 3.14
C ALA A 246 12.56 -16.35 4.51
N GLN A 247 13.83 -16.20 4.82
CA GLN A 247 14.37 -16.45 6.16
C GLN A 247 13.78 -15.48 7.18
N ALA A 248 13.70 -14.19 6.85
CA ALA A 248 13.06 -13.20 7.71
C ALA A 248 11.61 -13.57 8.05
N ALA A 249 10.83 -14.00 7.05
CA ALA A 249 9.45 -14.45 7.27
C ALA A 249 9.35 -15.62 8.24
N GLN A 250 10.22 -16.61 8.13
CA GLN A 250 10.23 -17.77 9.02
C GLN A 250 10.52 -17.35 10.48
N TRP A 251 11.50 -16.46 10.67
CA TRP A 251 11.85 -15.99 12.01
C TRP A 251 10.77 -15.07 12.60
N TYR A 252 10.22 -14.14 11.80
CA TYR A 252 9.09 -13.32 12.23
C TYR A 252 7.87 -14.17 12.56
N GLN A 253 7.58 -15.25 11.81
CA GLN A 253 6.46 -16.14 12.10
C GLN A 253 6.61 -16.81 13.48
N LYS A 254 7.82 -17.27 13.83
CA LYS A 254 8.10 -17.86 15.14
C LYS A 254 7.91 -16.83 16.27
N ALA A 255 8.48 -15.64 16.15
CA ALA A 255 8.33 -14.57 17.12
C ALA A 255 6.89 -14.07 17.25
N ALA A 256 6.19 -13.90 16.11
CA ALA A 256 4.80 -13.47 16.05
C ALA A 256 3.83 -14.47 16.69
N ALA A 257 4.10 -15.76 16.56
CA ALA A 257 3.34 -16.82 17.22
C ALA A 257 3.45 -16.75 18.76
N GLN A 258 4.56 -16.26 19.27
CA GLN A 258 4.78 -16.01 20.71
C GLN A 258 4.20 -14.66 21.18
N GLY A 259 3.57 -13.89 20.29
CA GLY A 259 2.92 -12.63 20.62
C GLY A 259 3.79 -11.38 20.43
N ASN A 260 5.03 -11.50 19.93
CA ASN A 260 5.87 -10.34 19.68
C ASN A 260 5.19 -9.40 18.67
N ALA A 261 4.79 -8.19 19.12
CA ALA A 261 4.02 -7.24 18.32
C ALA A 261 4.78 -6.70 17.11
N GLN A 262 6.09 -6.49 17.26
CA GLN A 262 6.95 -6.02 16.17
C GLN A 262 7.05 -7.08 15.08
N ALA A 263 7.26 -8.34 15.45
CA ALA A 263 7.28 -9.47 14.52
C ALA A 263 5.93 -9.65 13.81
N GLN A 264 4.82 -9.49 14.52
CA GLN A 264 3.48 -9.52 13.92
C GLN A 264 3.30 -8.41 12.88
N GLY A 265 3.71 -7.18 13.19
CA GLY A 265 3.68 -6.05 12.26
C GLY A 265 4.55 -6.31 11.01
N ARG A 266 5.79 -6.79 11.21
CA ARG A 266 6.72 -7.10 10.12
C ARG A 266 6.21 -8.24 9.24
N LEU A 267 5.68 -9.31 9.84
CA LEU A 267 5.09 -10.42 9.08
C LEU A 267 3.88 -9.95 8.27
N GLY A 268 3.05 -9.06 8.84
CA GLY A 268 1.99 -8.37 8.10
C GLY A 268 2.53 -7.63 6.88
N THR A 269 3.64 -6.90 7.01
CA THR A 269 4.29 -6.20 5.91
C THR A 269 4.81 -7.17 4.83
N LEU A 270 5.40 -8.31 5.22
CA LEU A 270 5.87 -9.31 4.24
C LEU A 270 4.71 -9.89 3.42
N TYR A 271 3.57 -10.17 4.05
CA TYR A 271 2.35 -10.61 3.34
C TYR A 271 1.73 -9.52 2.48
N ASP A 272 1.71 -8.27 2.97
CA ASP A 272 1.13 -7.11 2.27
C ASP A 272 1.86 -6.84 0.94
N PHE A 273 3.19 -6.95 0.96
CA PHE A 273 4.03 -6.65 -0.21
C PHE A 273 4.55 -7.90 -0.95
N GLY A 274 4.29 -9.11 -0.48
CA GLY A 274 4.80 -10.35 -1.09
C GLY A 274 6.32 -10.50 -1.00
N LEU A 275 6.95 -10.09 0.13
CA LEU A 275 8.40 -10.13 0.35
C LEU A 275 8.85 -11.48 0.85
N GLY A 276 9.56 -12.25 0.03
CA GLY A 276 10.05 -13.58 0.36
C GLY A 276 8.97 -14.65 0.56
N ILE A 277 7.69 -14.24 0.55
CA ILE A 277 6.50 -15.07 0.63
C ILE A 277 5.44 -14.55 -0.35
N PRO A 278 4.50 -15.38 -0.84
CA PRO A 278 3.42 -14.91 -1.70
C PRO A 278 2.60 -13.79 -1.03
N GLN A 279 2.23 -12.78 -1.82
CA GLN A 279 1.37 -11.69 -1.35
C GLN A 279 0.01 -12.23 -0.92
N ASP A 280 -0.44 -11.83 0.27
CA ASP A 280 -1.75 -12.21 0.81
C ASP A 280 -2.27 -11.10 1.76
N TYR A 281 -3.15 -10.26 1.24
CA TYR A 281 -3.75 -9.17 2.02
C TYR A 281 -4.61 -9.65 3.18
N VAL A 282 -5.19 -10.86 3.11
CA VAL A 282 -5.99 -11.43 4.20
C VAL A 282 -5.08 -11.80 5.37
N GLN A 283 -3.95 -12.44 5.08
CA GLN A 283 -2.93 -12.73 6.08
C GLN A 283 -2.31 -11.44 6.63
N ALA A 284 -1.96 -10.47 5.76
CA ALA A 284 -1.45 -9.18 6.17
C ALA A 284 -2.37 -8.50 7.18
N ARG A 285 -3.67 -8.43 6.87
CA ARG A 285 -4.69 -7.87 7.77
C ARG A 285 -4.73 -8.58 9.12
N GLN A 286 -4.71 -9.91 9.13
CA GLN A 286 -4.76 -10.68 10.38
C GLN A 286 -3.56 -10.38 11.28
N TRP A 287 -2.37 -10.29 10.70
CA TRP A 287 -1.16 -9.99 11.45
C TRP A 287 -1.09 -8.53 11.89
N TYR A 288 -1.46 -7.59 11.02
CA TYR A 288 -1.59 -6.18 11.42
C TYR A 288 -2.64 -5.99 12.52
N GLN A 289 -3.78 -6.70 12.46
CA GLN A 289 -4.80 -6.63 13.50
C GLN A 289 -4.26 -7.07 14.86
N LYS A 290 -3.49 -8.17 14.91
CA LYS A 290 -2.85 -8.64 16.15
C LYS A 290 -1.87 -7.60 16.71
N ALA A 291 -0.99 -7.05 15.88
CA ALA A 291 -0.04 -6.02 16.29
C ALA A 291 -0.74 -4.71 16.69
N ALA A 292 -1.76 -4.28 15.92
CA ALA A 292 -2.54 -3.07 16.17
C ALA A 292 -3.30 -3.12 17.51
N THR A 293 -3.82 -4.29 17.89
CA THR A 293 -4.49 -4.46 19.20
C THR A 293 -3.52 -4.37 20.36
N GLN A 294 -2.25 -4.69 20.15
CA GLN A 294 -1.17 -4.47 21.12
C GLN A 294 -0.66 -3.01 21.14
N GLY A 295 -1.22 -2.15 20.26
CA GLY A 295 -0.91 -0.73 20.25
C GLY A 295 0.24 -0.35 19.33
N LEU A 296 0.73 -1.23 18.43
CA LEU A 296 1.77 -0.88 17.47
C LEU A 296 1.21 0.12 16.44
N ALA A 297 1.65 1.38 16.51
CA ALA A 297 1.13 2.47 15.68
C ALA A 297 1.32 2.22 14.18
N ALA A 298 2.46 1.68 13.77
CA ALA A 298 2.72 1.29 12.38
C ALA A 298 1.69 0.26 11.88
N ALA A 299 1.36 -0.76 12.69
CA ALA A 299 0.37 -1.76 12.31
C ALA A 299 -1.06 -1.17 12.25
N GLN A 300 -1.38 -0.22 13.15
CA GLN A 300 -2.65 0.53 13.10
C GLN A 300 -2.76 1.34 11.80
N PHE A 301 -1.68 2.00 11.39
CA PHE A 301 -1.62 2.72 10.11
C PHE A 301 -1.85 1.78 8.92
N HIS A 302 -1.08 0.68 8.81
CA HIS A 302 -1.25 -0.29 7.72
C HIS A 302 -2.64 -0.91 7.67
N LEU A 303 -3.22 -1.20 8.82
CA LEU A 303 -4.59 -1.70 8.89
C LEU A 303 -5.59 -0.65 8.37
N GLY A 304 -5.38 0.63 8.69
CA GLY A 304 -6.11 1.75 8.10
C GLY A 304 -5.98 1.82 6.59
N VAL A 305 -4.77 1.60 6.05
CA VAL A 305 -4.52 1.54 4.60
C VAL A 305 -5.28 0.39 3.94
N LEU A 306 -5.30 -0.80 4.53
CA LEU A 306 -6.05 -1.94 4.00
C LEU A 306 -7.56 -1.64 3.93
N TYR A 307 -8.15 -0.98 4.94
CA TYR A 307 -9.55 -0.54 4.88
C TYR A 307 -9.76 0.59 3.87
N LEU A 308 -8.79 1.49 3.69
CA LEU A 308 -8.85 2.57 2.71
C LEU A 308 -8.87 2.05 1.27
N THR A 309 -8.08 1.02 0.99
CA THR A 309 -7.88 0.47 -0.36
C THR A 309 -8.76 -0.74 -0.67
N GLY A 310 -9.30 -1.41 0.34
CA GLY A 310 -10.01 -2.68 0.18
C GLY A 310 -9.10 -3.90 0.11
N GLY A 311 -7.84 -3.78 0.53
CA GLY A 311 -6.88 -4.89 0.55
C GLY A 311 -7.28 -5.98 1.56
N GLY A 312 -7.73 -7.17 1.10
CA GLY A 312 -8.15 -8.29 1.94
C GLY A 312 -9.38 -8.03 2.84
N VAL A 313 -10.06 -6.89 2.64
CA VAL A 313 -11.31 -6.49 3.29
C VAL A 313 -12.17 -5.71 2.31
N HIS A 314 -13.45 -5.54 2.65
CA HIS A 314 -14.28 -4.56 1.95
C HIS A 314 -13.77 -3.14 2.26
N GLN A 315 -13.67 -2.29 1.23
CA GLN A 315 -13.27 -0.89 1.40
C GLN A 315 -14.22 -0.18 2.38
N ASP A 316 -13.66 0.47 3.40
CA ASP A 316 -14.42 1.18 4.43
C ASP A 316 -13.63 2.39 4.94
N TYR A 317 -13.97 3.56 4.42
CA TYR A 317 -13.32 4.83 4.79
C TYR A 317 -13.51 5.19 6.27
N VAL A 318 -14.65 4.79 6.88
CA VAL A 318 -14.91 5.04 8.31
C VAL A 318 -14.00 4.20 9.19
N GLN A 319 -13.83 2.92 8.86
CA GLN A 319 -12.88 2.06 9.57
C GLN A 319 -11.43 2.53 9.34
N ALA A 320 -11.09 2.94 8.12
CA ALA A 320 -9.77 3.52 7.82
C ALA A 320 -9.48 4.73 8.73
N ALA A 321 -10.43 5.69 8.83
CA ALA A 321 -10.30 6.85 9.72
C ALA A 321 -10.05 6.45 11.16
N LYS A 322 -10.83 5.52 11.71
CA LYS A 322 -10.68 5.04 13.09
C LYS A 322 -9.30 4.45 13.38
N TRP A 323 -8.74 3.72 12.41
CA TRP A 323 -7.41 3.15 12.57
C TRP A 323 -6.31 4.20 12.43
N PHE A 324 -6.46 5.15 11.47
CA PHE A 324 -5.56 6.28 11.36
C PHE A 324 -5.59 7.18 12.60
N GLU A 325 -6.77 7.44 13.20
CA GLU A 325 -6.88 8.18 14.46
C GLU A 325 -6.10 7.52 15.60
N LYS A 326 -6.18 6.19 15.75
CA LYS A 326 -5.42 5.46 16.76
C LYS A 326 -3.92 5.59 16.54
N ALA A 327 -3.46 5.42 15.30
CA ALA A 327 -2.04 5.54 14.95
C ALA A 327 -1.55 6.98 15.08
N ALA A 328 -2.32 7.96 14.57
CA ALA A 328 -2.01 9.39 14.65
C ALA A 328 -1.94 9.87 16.11
N ALA A 329 -2.86 9.42 16.97
CA ALA A 329 -2.84 9.72 18.39
C ALA A 329 -1.55 9.24 19.09
N ARG A 330 -0.87 8.25 18.55
CA ARG A 330 0.43 7.74 19.03
C ARG A 330 1.63 8.40 18.33
N GLY A 331 1.38 9.42 17.51
CA GLY A 331 2.44 10.18 16.84
C GLY A 331 2.92 9.58 15.53
N ASN A 332 2.22 8.59 14.95
CA ASN A 332 2.57 8.08 13.63
C ASN A 332 2.31 9.16 12.56
N ALA A 333 3.37 9.65 11.93
CA ALA A 333 3.29 10.78 11.01
C ALA A 333 2.56 10.43 9.70
N GLU A 334 2.70 9.20 9.21
CA GLU A 334 1.98 8.72 8.03
C GLU A 334 0.46 8.68 8.29
N ALA A 335 0.05 8.24 9.48
CA ALA A 335 -1.36 8.25 9.88
C ALA A 335 -1.90 9.67 10.05
N GLN A 336 -1.11 10.60 10.58
CA GLN A 336 -1.46 12.02 10.65
C GLN A 336 -1.69 12.60 9.25
N TRP A 337 -0.80 12.32 8.31
CA TRP A 337 -0.99 12.71 6.91
C TRP A 337 -2.24 12.07 6.28
N ALA A 338 -2.44 10.76 6.46
CA ALA A 338 -3.60 10.05 5.94
C ALA A 338 -4.92 10.62 6.49
N LEU A 339 -4.93 10.94 7.78
CA LEU A 339 -6.08 11.55 8.45
C LEU A 339 -6.34 12.97 7.94
N GLY A 340 -5.28 13.76 7.72
CA GLY A 340 -5.36 15.06 7.06
C GLY A 340 -6.03 14.97 5.69
N ASN A 341 -5.67 13.97 4.87
CA ASN A 341 -6.30 13.72 3.58
C ASN A 341 -7.79 13.35 3.72
N GLN A 342 -8.15 12.55 4.73
CA GLN A 342 -9.55 12.16 4.94
C GLN A 342 -10.40 13.35 5.33
N TYR A 343 -9.94 14.22 6.24
CA TYR A 343 -10.65 15.45 6.59
C TYR A 343 -10.72 16.44 5.43
N ALA A 344 -9.65 16.57 4.61
CA ALA A 344 -9.66 17.42 3.43
C ALA A 344 -10.75 17.05 2.41
N ARG A 345 -11.03 15.74 2.27
CA ARG A 345 -11.92 15.19 1.25
C ARG A 345 -13.27 14.71 1.78
N GLY A 346 -13.49 14.70 3.08
CA GLY A 346 -14.69 14.13 3.70
C GLY A 346 -14.80 12.61 3.53
N MET A 347 -13.67 11.88 3.48
CA MET A 347 -13.67 10.43 3.28
C MET A 347 -13.74 9.70 4.62
N GLY A 348 -14.90 9.16 4.96
CA GLY A 348 -15.14 8.44 6.21
C GLY A 348 -15.25 9.32 7.47
N VAL A 349 -14.99 10.62 7.33
CA VAL A 349 -15.16 11.68 8.32
C VAL A 349 -15.82 12.89 7.64
N PRO A 350 -16.54 13.76 8.37
CA PRO A 350 -17.01 15.04 7.81
C PRO A 350 -15.83 15.88 7.31
N GLN A 351 -16.01 16.55 6.17
CA GLN A 351 -14.97 17.43 5.64
C GLN A 351 -14.69 18.58 6.62
N ASP A 352 -13.41 18.78 6.96
CA ASP A 352 -12.97 19.83 7.89
C ASP A 352 -11.55 20.31 7.56
N ASN A 353 -11.45 21.51 7.01
CA ASN A 353 -10.16 22.08 6.62
C ASN A 353 -9.28 22.46 7.82
N VAL A 354 -9.87 22.79 8.98
CA VAL A 354 -9.13 23.13 10.21
C VAL A 354 -8.43 21.89 10.74
N LEU A 355 -9.18 20.79 10.88
CA LEU A 355 -8.62 19.52 11.31
C LEU A 355 -7.64 18.96 10.27
N SER A 356 -7.92 19.09 8.97
CA SER A 356 -6.99 18.70 7.92
C SER A 356 -5.66 19.43 8.03
N TYR A 357 -5.69 20.76 8.18
CA TYR A 357 -4.48 21.58 8.35
C TYR A 357 -3.70 21.21 9.62
N MET A 358 -4.40 21.00 10.74
CA MET A 358 -3.81 20.55 12.00
C MET A 358 -3.05 19.23 11.82
N TRP A 359 -3.68 18.22 11.22
CA TRP A 359 -3.07 16.91 11.03
C TRP A 359 -1.88 16.95 10.08
N TYR A 360 -1.96 17.70 8.97
CA TYR A 360 -0.80 17.91 8.10
C TYR A 360 0.35 18.62 8.80
N SER A 361 0.05 19.63 9.65
CA SER A 361 1.07 20.33 10.42
C SER A 361 1.81 19.40 11.37
N LEU A 362 1.10 18.47 12.03
CA LEU A 362 1.68 17.46 12.88
C LEU A 362 2.54 16.45 12.08
N ALA A 363 2.07 16.04 10.90
CA ALA A 363 2.84 15.15 10.02
C ALA A 363 4.16 15.79 9.56
N VAL A 364 4.19 17.10 9.30
CA VAL A 364 5.42 17.84 8.99
C VAL A 364 6.38 17.85 10.18
N GLN A 365 5.87 18.09 11.40
CA GLN A 365 6.66 18.02 12.62
C GLN A 365 7.26 16.62 12.84
N GLY A 366 6.53 15.56 12.43
CA GLY A 366 6.99 14.18 12.39
C GLY A 366 7.98 13.84 11.26
N ASN A 367 8.55 14.84 10.58
CA ASN A 367 9.53 14.69 9.48
C ASN A 367 8.97 14.11 8.16
N LEU A 368 7.65 14.23 7.93
CA LEU A 368 7.03 13.72 6.70
C LEU A 368 6.93 14.77 5.57
N GLY A 369 7.33 16.02 5.82
CA GLY A 369 7.07 17.18 4.96
C GLY A 369 7.49 17.05 3.50
N SER A 370 8.59 16.36 3.21
CA SER A 370 9.12 16.20 1.85
C SER A 370 8.66 14.91 1.14
N ARG A 371 8.06 13.99 1.87
CA ARG A 371 7.82 12.61 1.38
C ARG A 371 6.49 12.43 0.65
N TYR A 372 5.45 13.17 1.06
CA TYR A 372 4.07 13.00 0.56
C TYR A 372 3.44 14.30 0.09
N SER A 373 4.26 15.26 -0.37
CA SER A 373 3.77 16.61 -0.75
C SER A 373 2.89 17.25 0.33
N VAL A 374 3.21 16.96 1.62
CA VAL A 374 2.42 17.50 2.76
C VAL A 374 2.47 19.01 2.77
N SER A 375 3.63 19.59 2.43
CA SER A 375 3.81 21.04 2.33
C SER A 375 2.91 21.65 1.24
N GLU A 376 2.79 21.00 0.08
CA GLU A 376 1.89 21.42 -1.00
C GLU A 376 0.41 21.36 -0.57
N SER A 377 0.04 20.31 0.20
CA SER A 377 -1.30 20.17 0.76
C SER A 377 -1.62 21.30 1.75
N LEU A 378 -0.66 21.67 2.61
CA LEU A 378 -0.78 22.82 3.52
C LEU A 378 -0.93 24.12 2.75
N GLU A 379 -0.10 24.38 1.73
CA GLU A 379 -0.21 25.56 0.87
C GLU A 379 -1.56 25.63 0.15
N GLY A 380 -2.07 24.48 -0.30
CA GLY A 380 -3.39 24.36 -0.90
C GLY A 380 -4.50 24.78 0.05
N LEU A 381 -4.46 24.29 1.30
CA LEU A 381 -5.42 24.67 2.34
C LEU A 381 -5.31 26.18 2.72
N GLN A 382 -4.09 26.73 2.80
CA GLN A 382 -3.90 28.15 3.11
C GLN A 382 -4.57 29.08 2.10
N LYS A 383 -4.70 28.66 0.83
CA LYS A 383 -5.35 29.47 -0.21
C LYS A 383 -6.87 29.55 -0.05
N ILE A 384 -7.49 28.60 0.64
CA ILE A 384 -8.94 28.48 0.79
C ILE A 384 -9.45 28.74 2.20
N MET A 385 -8.55 28.74 3.20
CA MET A 385 -8.88 28.99 4.60
C MET A 385 -8.75 30.47 4.97
N THR A 386 -9.58 30.93 5.90
CA THR A 386 -9.43 32.24 6.50
C THR A 386 -8.25 32.28 7.47
N PRO A 387 -7.65 33.47 7.74
CA PRO A 387 -6.60 33.60 8.75
C PRO A 387 -7.00 33.11 10.14
N ALA A 388 -8.27 33.26 10.53
CA ALA A 388 -8.79 32.75 11.80
C ALA A 388 -8.78 31.22 11.87
N GLN A 389 -9.20 30.53 10.78
CA GLN A 389 -9.16 29.08 10.69
C GLN A 389 -7.72 28.54 10.71
N ILE A 390 -6.79 29.22 10.05
CA ILE A 390 -5.37 28.82 10.08
C ILE A 390 -4.81 28.95 11.50
N ALA A 391 -5.11 30.08 12.19
CA ALA A 391 -4.67 30.30 13.57
C ALA A 391 -5.25 29.24 14.54
N GLU A 392 -6.52 28.87 14.38
CA GLU A 392 -7.16 27.80 15.14
C GLU A 392 -6.48 26.46 14.91
N ALA A 393 -6.24 26.07 13.64
CA ALA A 393 -5.57 24.83 13.30
C ALA A 393 -4.14 24.76 13.88
N GLN A 394 -3.38 25.86 13.81
CA GLN A 394 -2.04 25.97 14.38
C GLN A 394 -2.06 25.84 15.91
N LYS A 395 -3.03 26.47 16.57
CA LYS A 395 -3.23 26.32 18.01
C LYS A 395 -3.51 24.87 18.38
N LEU A 396 -4.44 24.20 17.69
CA LEU A 396 -4.75 22.78 17.92
C LEU A 396 -3.52 21.89 17.73
N ALA A 397 -2.69 22.16 16.73
CA ALA A 397 -1.45 21.41 16.50
C ALA A 397 -0.40 21.64 17.60
N GLN A 398 -0.31 22.85 18.18
CA GLN A 398 0.61 23.16 19.28
C GLN A 398 0.17 22.53 20.61
N GLU A 399 -1.14 22.46 20.85
CA GLU A 399 -1.71 21.88 22.07
C GLU A 399 -1.78 20.34 22.03
N TRP A 400 -1.61 19.76 20.85
CA TRP A 400 -1.67 18.32 20.67
C TRP A 400 -0.44 17.61 21.25
N THR A 401 -0.68 16.52 21.97
CA THR A 401 0.37 15.65 22.50
C THR A 401 0.05 14.18 22.22
N PRO A 402 1.06 13.35 21.87
CA PRO A 402 0.84 11.93 21.64
C PRO A 402 0.23 11.24 22.87
N LYS A 403 -0.77 10.40 22.66
CA LYS A 403 -1.32 9.52 23.69
C LYS A 403 -0.39 8.33 23.88
N LYS A 404 -0.03 8.06 25.13
CA LYS A 404 0.81 6.91 25.49
C LYS A 404 0.11 5.58 25.28
#